data_0038fa3802ca5b883eaecfbd0667a59b
#
_entry.id   0038fa3802ca5b883eaecfbd0667a59b
#
_cell.length_a   1.000
_cell.length_b   1.000
_cell.length_c   1.000
_cell.angle_alpha   90.00
_cell.angle_beta   90.00
_cell.angle_gamma   90.00
#
_symmetry.space_group_name_H-M   'P 1'
#
loop_
_entity.id
_entity.type
_entity.pdbx_description
1 polymer ?
#
loop_
_entity_poly.entity_id
_entity_poly.type
_entity_poly.pdbx_seq_one_letter_code
_entity_poly.pdbx_strand_id
1 'polypeptide(L)'
;MRSLAVYLKNYKKESILAPFFKFLEVVFDLIVPIVIAQIIDVGIANHDNKYIVQRFFILILMAALGLASSITAQFFAAKASVGFATKLRQAVYDHVQHLSFTELDTLGTDTLITRLTDDINQVQNGLNMGLRLLLRSPFIVLGSMVMAFTIDFKCALVFAVAIPFLFLVVFVIMFLSIPLFKKVQGKLDTVTGLTRENLTGVRVIRAFCREKEAVAEFDTRNQELTKLNLFVGKLSALLNPVTYVLINIATVILIQKAGVEVNLGGMQQGQVVALYNYMAQMIVELIKLASLIITLNKSAACAGRVADILKVKSTMDYPSSSTYSAQISKDLATATADASLSENAVVFDDVTFAYSKAGAPSLSHISFSVKKGQTVGIIGGTGSGKTTLVNLISRFYDASNGTVLLDGQNIENYTRSDLRSRIGVVPQKAALFKGSIRDNLKWGREDASDEDLWQALTTAQGKEVVEGKPGQLDFMLEQNGKNLSGGQKQRLTIARALVKKPEILILDDSASALDFATDAALRKSLNRLDWKVTTFLVSQRSSSIQQADLILVLDNGTLAGKGTHAELLRTCDTYREIYFSQFPEERARYSSVSAGNIMKEVTV
;
A
#
# COMPACT_ATOMS: atom_id res chain seq x y z
N MET A 1 17.24 4.78 -5.62
CA MET A 1 17.00 5.68 -6.76
C MET A 1 17.44 5.13 -8.12
N ARG A 2 18.64 4.54 -8.29
CA ARG A 2 19.05 3.97 -9.59
C ARG A 2 18.09 2.92 -10.14
N SER A 3 17.53 2.07 -9.31
CA SER A 3 16.54 1.04 -9.72
C SER A 3 15.24 1.62 -10.28
N LEU A 4 14.79 2.77 -9.77
CA LEU A 4 13.57 3.43 -10.24
C LEU A 4 13.78 4.26 -11.52
N ALA A 5 15.03 4.62 -11.85
CA ALA A 5 15.35 5.37 -13.06
C ALA A 5 14.95 4.64 -14.36
N VAL A 6 14.74 3.32 -14.30
CA VAL A 6 14.24 2.52 -15.43
C VAL A 6 12.88 3.04 -15.92
N TYR A 7 12.00 3.47 -15.02
CA TYR A 7 10.67 3.99 -15.36
C TYR A 7 10.72 5.39 -16.00
N LEU A 8 11.88 6.09 -15.91
CA LEU A 8 12.10 7.36 -16.59
C LEU A 8 12.59 7.19 -18.04
N LYS A 9 12.98 5.98 -18.45
CA LYS A 9 13.54 5.73 -19.80
C LYS A 9 12.61 6.20 -20.93
N ASN A 10 11.31 6.10 -20.77
CA ASN A 10 10.33 6.49 -21.77
C ASN A 10 10.15 8.02 -21.87
N TYR A 11 10.67 8.77 -20.88
CA TYR A 11 10.53 10.22 -20.77
C TYR A 11 11.91 10.93 -20.81
N LYS A 12 12.91 10.30 -21.47
CA LYS A 12 14.27 10.87 -21.57
C LYS A 12 14.29 12.23 -22.26
N LYS A 13 13.54 12.36 -23.35
CA LYS A 13 13.46 13.62 -24.13
C LYS A 13 12.90 14.74 -23.24
N GLU A 14 11.80 14.49 -22.57
CA GLU A 14 11.16 15.44 -21.68
C GLU A 14 12.05 15.81 -20.48
N SER A 15 12.78 14.84 -19.93
CA SER A 15 13.69 15.02 -18.81
C SER A 15 14.93 15.86 -19.16
N ILE A 16 15.30 15.93 -20.44
CA ILE A 16 16.41 16.77 -20.93
C ILE A 16 15.87 18.13 -21.38
N LEU A 17 14.74 18.16 -22.08
CA LEU A 17 14.16 19.41 -22.59
C LEU A 17 13.69 20.35 -21.46
N ALA A 18 13.15 19.80 -20.37
CA ALA A 18 12.69 20.62 -19.26
C ALA A 18 13.83 21.46 -18.63
N PRO A 19 14.96 20.87 -18.20
CA PRO A 19 16.10 21.65 -17.71
C PRO A 19 16.72 22.57 -18.78
N PHE A 20 16.72 22.17 -20.05
CA PHE A 20 17.25 22.98 -21.14
C PHE A 20 16.45 24.28 -21.31
N PHE A 21 15.14 24.21 -21.43
CA PHE A 21 14.30 25.40 -21.53
C PHE A 21 14.33 26.24 -20.24
N LYS A 22 14.53 25.58 -19.10
CA LYS A 22 14.72 26.30 -17.84
C LYS A 22 16.05 27.04 -17.76
N PHE A 23 17.10 26.48 -18.35
CA PHE A 23 18.36 27.16 -18.51
C PHE A 23 18.25 28.35 -19.46
N LEU A 24 17.54 28.20 -20.59
CA LEU A 24 17.31 29.29 -21.54
C LEU A 24 16.55 30.46 -20.89
N GLU A 25 15.54 30.17 -20.06
CA GLU A 25 14.83 31.17 -19.24
C GLU A 25 15.82 31.95 -18.34
N VAL A 26 16.74 31.23 -17.66
CA VAL A 26 17.74 31.83 -16.79
C VAL A 26 18.66 32.78 -17.58
N VAL A 27 19.06 32.40 -18.80
CA VAL A 27 19.90 33.30 -19.66
C VAL A 27 19.15 34.59 -19.96
N PHE A 28 17.86 34.54 -20.29
CA PHE A 28 17.07 35.74 -20.50
C PHE A 28 16.94 36.56 -19.22
N ASP A 29 16.67 35.95 -18.07
CA ASP A 29 16.58 36.61 -16.77
C ASP A 29 17.88 37.38 -16.41
N LEU A 30 19.06 36.82 -16.76
CA LEU A 30 20.35 37.43 -16.49
C LEU A 30 20.70 38.58 -17.43
N ILE A 31 20.15 38.62 -18.65
CA ILE A 31 20.39 39.70 -19.61
C ILE A 31 19.53 40.94 -19.32
N VAL A 32 18.33 40.75 -18.76
CA VAL A 32 17.39 41.86 -18.48
C VAL A 32 18.01 43.01 -17.69
N PRO A 33 18.77 42.82 -16.58
CA PRO A 33 19.37 43.90 -15.82
C PRO A 33 20.37 44.75 -16.66
N ILE A 34 21.11 44.11 -17.61
CA ILE A 34 22.05 44.83 -18.50
C ILE A 34 21.27 45.72 -19.48
N VAL A 35 20.18 45.22 -20.05
CA VAL A 35 19.35 46.03 -20.97
C VAL A 35 18.77 47.23 -20.23
N ILE A 36 18.36 47.06 -18.96
CA ILE A 36 17.89 48.15 -18.10
C ILE A 36 19.01 49.16 -17.86
N ALA A 37 20.23 48.69 -17.57
CA ALA A 37 21.41 49.57 -17.43
C ALA A 37 21.64 50.42 -18.70
N GLN A 38 21.59 49.80 -19.89
CA GLN A 38 21.72 50.50 -21.15
C GLN A 38 20.63 51.57 -21.39
N ILE A 39 19.40 51.31 -20.96
CA ILE A 39 18.33 52.31 -21.04
C ILE A 39 18.66 53.53 -20.18
N ILE A 40 19.22 53.30 -18.97
CA ILE A 40 19.57 54.38 -18.05
C ILE A 40 20.81 55.14 -18.56
N ASP A 41 21.87 54.41 -18.88
CA ASP A 41 23.20 55.00 -19.14
C ASP A 41 23.33 55.64 -20.52
N VAL A 42 22.55 55.14 -21.51
CA VAL A 42 22.59 55.68 -22.88
C VAL A 42 21.30 56.42 -23.22
N GLY A 43 20.16 55.79 -22.97
CA GLY A 43 18.88 56.35 -23.38
C GLY A 43 18.48 57.59 -22.58
N ILE A 44 18.46 57.47 -21.25
CA ILE A 44 18.03 58.58 -20.36
C ILE A 44 19.14 59.68 -20.31
N ALA A 45 20.39 59.25 -20.16
CA ALA A 45 21.52 60.18 -20.05
C ALA A 45 21.67 61.11 -21.30
N ASN A 46 21.40 60.56 -22.49
CA ASN A 46 21.51 61.30 -23.76
C ASN A 46 20.13 61.82 -24.25
N HIS A 47 19.07 61.69 -23.49
CA HIS A 47 17.70 62.07 -23.88
C HIS A 47 17.22 61.46 -25.21
N ASP A 48 17.74 60.24 -25.57
CA ASP A 48 17.40 59.55 -26.81
C ASP A 48 16.17 58.64 -26.63
N ASN A 49 15.00 59.24 -26.87
CA ASN A 49 13.71 58.54 -26.79
C ASN A 49 13.64 57.35 -27.78
N LYS A 50 14.29 57.41 -28.93
CA LYS A 50 14.24 56.35 -29.93
C LYS A 50 14.99 55.11 -29.43
N TYR A 51 16.17 55.33 -28.81
CA TYR A 51 16.93 54.25 -28.19
C TYR A 51 16.18 53.59 -27.03
N ILE A 52 15.54 54.40 -26.16
CA ILE A 52 14.69 53.90 -25.05
C ILE A 52 13.59 52.98 -25.59
N VAL A 53 12.84 53.45 -26.59
CA VAL A 53 11.74 52.67 -27.19
C VAL A 53 12.27 51.38 -27.83
N GLN A 54 13.37 51.43 -28.53
CA GLN A 54 14.00 50.20 -29.11
C GLN A 54 14.39 49.19 -28.02
N ARG A 55 15.02 49.63 -26.95
CA ARG A 55 15.42 48.74 -25.83
C ARG A 55 14.20 48.24 -25.06
N PHE A 56 13.13 49.02 -24.94
CA PHE A 56 11.86 48.59 -24.35
C PHE A 56 11.22 47.44 -25.14
N PHE A 57 11.23 47.51 -26.49
CA PHE A 57 10.76 46.40 -27.32
C PHE A 57 11.63 45.15 -27.16
N ILE A 58 12.95 45.28 -26.97
CA ILE A 58 13.86 44.17 -26.67
C ILE A 58 13.47 43.52 -25.33
N LEU A 59 13.17 44.30 -24.28
CA LEU A 59 12.72 43.79 -22.99
C LEU A 59 11.41 43.01 -23.13
N ILE A 60 10.43 43.53 -23.89
CA ILE A 60 9.18 42.83 -24.16
C ILE A 60 9.42 41.49 -24.88
N LEU A 61 10.27 41.51 -25.90
CA LEU A 61 10.64 40.29 -26.64
C LEU A 61 11.33 39.28 -25.73
N MET A 62 12.25 39.69 -24.88
CA MET A 62 12.91 38.80 -23.91
C MET A 62 11.94 38.26 -22.88
N ALA A 63 11.03 39.09 -22.39
CA ALA A 63 9.97 38.63 -21.47
C ALA A 63 9.05 37.58 -22.14
N ALA A 64 8.68 37.80 -23.40
CA ALA A 64 7.87 36.86 -24.16
C ALA A 64 8.61 35.52 -24.41
N LEU A 65 9.89 35.58 -24.79
CA LEU A 65 10.73 34.39 -24.99
C LEU A 65 10.99 33.65 -23.66
N GLY A 66 11.24 34.40 -22.58
CA GLY A 66 11.39 33.85 -21.23
C GLY A 66 10.12 33.14 -20.76
N LEU A 67 8.95 33.78 -20.97
CA LEU A 67 7.64 33.20 -20.65
C LEU A 67 7.39 31.91 -21.46
N ALA A 68 7.60 31.94 -22.76
CA ALA A 68 7.47 30.77 -23.62
C ALA A 68 8.38 29.60 -23.18
N SER A 69 9.65 29.91 -22.86
CA SER A 69 10.61 28.94 -22.33
C SER A 69 10.19 28.37 -20.99
N SER A 70 9.66 29.22 -20.09
CA SER A 70 9.18 28.81 -18.78
C SER A 70 7.98 27.88 -18.88
N ILE A 71 6.97 28.20 -19.72
CA ILE A 71 5.79 27.36 -19.96
C ILE A 71 6.21 26.01 -20.55
N THR A 72 7.09 26.02 -21.56
CA THR A 72 7.59 24.80 -22.20
C THR A 72 8.37 23.91 -21.21
N ALA A 73 9.23 24.50 -20.40
CA ALA A 73 9.96 23.79 -19.35
C ALA A 73 9.00 23.13 -18.34
N GLN A 74 7.97 23.88 -17.91
CA GLN A 74 6.98 23.35 -16.96
C GLN A 74 6.16 22.21 -17.55
N PHE A 75 5.76 22.33 -18.81
CA PHE A 75 5.04 21.29 -19.53
C PHE A 75 5.85 19.99 -19.60
N PHE A 76 7.11 20.04 -20.03
CA PHE A 76 7.96 18.86 -20.11
C PHE A 76 8.29 18.27 -18.74
N ALA A 77 8.53 19.09 -17.73
CA ALA A 77 8.76 18.62 -16.37
C ALA A 77 7.52 17.91 -15.79
N ALA A 78 6.33 18.47 -15.99
CA ALA A 78 5.07 17.86 -15.57
C ALA A 78 4.83 16.54 -16.31
N LYS A 79 4.98 16.50 -17.63
CA LYS A 79 4.80 15.30 -18.45
C LYS A 79 5.76 14.18 -18.02
N ALA A 80 7.04 14.50 -17.77
CA ALA A 80 8.02 13.53 -17.31
C ALA A 80 7.69 12.99 -15.91
N SER A 81 7.38 13.88 -14.96
CA SER A 81 7.14 13.50 -13.56
C SER A 81 5.83 12.72 -13.37
N VAL A 82 4.74 13.15 -14.02
CA VAL A 82 3.46 12.45 -13.98
C VAL A 82 3.55 11.10 -14.68
N GLY A 83 4.15 11.06 -15.88
CA GLY A 83 4.34 9.83 -16.63
C GLY A 83 5.22 8.81 -15.89
N PHE A 84 6.29 9.26 -15.25
CA PHE A 84 7.11 8.44 -14.36
C PHE A 84 6.29 7.86 -13.20
N ALA A 85 5.54 8.70 -12.48
CA ALA A 85 4.72 8.27 -11.34
C ALA A 85 3.64 7.27 -11.74
N THR A 86 3.00 7.47 -12.91
CA THR A 86 2.02 6.53 -13.46
C THR A 86 2.64 5.15 -13.71
N LYS A 87 3.81 5.11 -14.39
CA LYS A 87 4.52 3.85 -14.65
C LYS A 87 5.01 3.18 -13.36
N LEU A 88 5.50 3.96 -12.40
CA LEU A 88 5.95 3.45 -11.12
C LEU A 88 4.77 2.87 -10.31
N ARG A 89 3.63 3.57 -10.28
CA ARG A 89 2.42 3.10 -9.59
C ARG A 89 1.92 1.79 -10.19
N GLN A 90 1.86 1.71 -11.52
CA GLN A 90 1.49 0.49 -12.21
C GLN A 90 2.44 -0.66 -11.86
N ALA A 91 3.76 -0.44 -11.95
CA ALA A 91 4.74 -1.47 -11.65
C ALA A 91 4.68 -1.98 -10.20
N VAL A 92 4.46 -1.07 -9.22
CA VAL A 92 4.29 -1.46 -7.82
C VAL A 92 2.99 -2.24 -7.63
N TYR A 93 1.90 -1.81 -8.26
CA TYR A 93 0.62 -2.50 -8.18
C TYR A 93 0.71 -3.91 -8.77
N ASP A 94 1.26 -4.04 -9.98
CA ASP A 94 1.46 -5.32 -10.65
C ASP A 94 2.35 -6.25 -9.82
N HIS A 95 3.42 -5.70 -9.23
CA HIS A 95 4.31 -6.47 -8.36
C HIS A 95 3.59 -6.99 -7.12
N VAL A 96 2.81 -6.14 -6.44
CA VAL A 96 2.04 -6.51 -5.23
C VAL A 96 1.02 -7.63 -5.54
N GLN A 97 0.40 -7.64 -6.74
CA GLN A 97 -0.53 -8.70 -7.14
C GLN A 97 0.15 -10.07 -7.35
N HIS A 98 1.46 -10.10 -7.52
CA HIS A 98 2.24 -11.33 -7.69
C HIS A 98 2.90 -11.82 -6.39
N LEU A 99 2.88 -11.03 -5.32
CA LEU A 99 3.38 -11.45 -4.01
C LEU A 99 2.51 -12.54 -3.38
N SER A 100 3.10 -13.39 -2.55
CA SER A 100 2.38 -14.36 -1.74
C SER A 100 1.72 -13.70 -0.52
N PHE A 101 0.83 -14.42 0.16
CA PHE A 101 0.20 -13.92 1.38
C PHE A 101 1.21 -13.68 2.49
N THR A 102 2.30 -14.45 2.55
CA THR A 102 3.38 -14.26 3.53
C THR A 102 4.00 -12.86 3.45
N GLU A 103 4.30 -12.38 2.24
CA GLU A 103 4.84 -11.04 2.03
C GLU A 103 3.78 -9.98 2.29
N LEU A 104 2.53 -10.20 1.83
CA LEU A 104 1.42 -9.27 2.05
C LEU A 104 1.14 -9.06 3.54
N ASP A 105 1.14 -10.13 4.35
CA ASP A 105 0.98 -10.07 5.80
C ASP A 105 2.16 -9.37 6.49
N THR A 106 3.37 -9.57 5.94
CA THR A 106 4.58 -8.94 6.48
C THR A 106 4.62 -7.45 6.21
N LEU A 107 4.24 -7.02 5.00
CA LEU A 107 4.23 -5.62 4.58
C LEU A 107 3.05 -4.86 5.18
N GLY A 108 1.90 -5.49 5.27
CA GLY A 108 0.63 -4.91 5.72
C GLY A 108 -0.04 -4.03 4.67
N THR A 109 -1.36 -4.12 4.57
CA THR A 109 -2.17 -3.41 3.56
C THR A 109 -2.05 -1.89 3.68
N ASP A 110 -2.05 -1.34 4.91
CA ASP A 110 -1.95 0.10 5.16
C ASP A 110 -0.63 0.67 4.64
N THR A 111 0.46 -0.09 4.83
CA THR A 111 1.78 0.28 4.30
C THR A 111 1.75 0.32 2.78
N LEU A 112 1.21 -0.71 2.13
CA LEU A 112 1.13 -0.79 0.66
C LEU A 112 0.31 0.35 0.08
N ILE A 113 -0.82 0.69 0.68
CA ILE A 113 -1.65 1.84 0.28
C ILE A 113 -0.83 3.13 0.37
N THR A 114 -0.16 3.39 1.50
CA THR A 114 0.67 4.59 1.69
C THR A 114 1.79 4.68 0.65
N ARG A 115 2.42 3.54 0.28
CA ARG A 115 3.46 3.52 -0.76
C ARG A 115 2.91 3.84 -2.15
N LEU A 116 1.73 3.28 -2.50
CA LEU A 116 1.09 3.49 -3.81
C LEU A 116 0.55 4.91 -3.98
N THR A 117 0.19 5.58 -2.88
CA THR A 117 -0.40 6.93 -2.89
C THR A 117 0.62 7.99 -2.52
N ASP A 118 0.88 8.18 -1.22
CA ASP A 118 1.64 9.31 -0.71
C ASP A 118 3.12 9.27 -1.09
N ASP A 119 3.77 8.12 -0.96
CA ASP A 119 5.20 8.03 -1.29
C ASP A 119 5.47 8.25 -2.77
N ILE A 120 4.68 7.67 -3.68
CA ILE A 120 4.82 7.90 -5.12
C ILE A 120 4.52 9.36 -5.47
N ASN A 121 3.52 10.00 -4.84
CA ASN A 121 3.23 11.42 -5.03
C ASN A 121 4.39 12.31 -4.57
N GLN A 122 5.05 11.99 -3.45
CA GLN A 122 6.24 12.71 -3.01
C GLN A 122 7.41 12.54 -3.98
N VAL A 123 7.59 11.34 -4.54
CA VAL A 123 8.62 11.09 -5.58
C VAL A 123 8.32 11.88 -6.84
N GLN A 124 7.06 11.92 -7.28
CA GLN A 124 6.61 12.73 -8.41
C GLN A 124 6.90 14.21 -8.21
N ASN A 125 6.54 14.75 -7.03
CA ASN A 125 6.78 16.15 -6.69
C ASN A 125 8.27 16.49 -6.66
N GLY A 126 9.09 15.62 -6.06
CA GLY A 126 10.53 15.79 -6.03
C GLY A 126 11.16 15.75 -7.42
N LEU A 127 10.72 14.84 -8.29
CA LEU A 127 11.16 14.77 -9.67
C LEU A 127 10.78 16.03 -10.47
N ASN A 128 9.54 16.50 -10.32
CA ASN A 128 9.06 17.73 -10.97
C ASN A 128 9.87 18.95 -10.53
N MET A 129 10.06 19.14 -9.22
CA MET A 129 10.85 20.25 -8.69
C MET A 129 12.33 20.11 -9.07
N GLY A 130 12.88 18.89 -9.06
CA GLY A 130 14.24 18.63 -9.49
C GLY A 130 14.49 19.05 -10.94
N LEU A 131 13.61 18.66 -11.87
CA LEU A 131 13.72 19.01 -13.29
C LEU A 131 13.58 20.52 -13.54
N ARG A 132 12.88 21.27 -12.67
CA ARG A 132 12.61 22.69 -12.85
C ARG A 132 13.60 23.60 -12.12
N LEU A 133 13.98 23.26 -10.89
CA LEU A 133 14.66 24.20 -9.99
C LEU A 133 16.10 23.79 -9.68
N LEU A 134 16.47 22.50 -9.83
CA LEU A 134 17.79 22.02 -9.44
C LEU A 134 18.93 22.70 -10.23
N LEU A 135 18.71 22.98 -11.51
CA LEU A 135 19.66 23.70 -12.34
C LEU A 135 19.44 25.21 -12.30
N ARG A 136 18.17 25.67 -12.23
CA ARG A 136 17.84 27.10 -12.26
C ARG A 136 18.54 27.89 -11.15
N SER A 137 18.36 27.49 -9.89
CA SER A 137 18.85 28.27 -8.75
C SER A 137 20.38 28.42 -8.73
N PRO A 138 21.19 27.33 -8.92
CA PRO A 138 22.62 27.47 -9.03
C PRO A 138 23.04 28.33 -10.24
N PHE A 139 22.38 28.21 -11.40
CA PHE A 139 22.71 28.97 -12.58
C PHE A 139 22.40 30.47 -12.43
N ILE A 140 21.32 30.85 -11.76
CA ILE A 140 21.06 32.29 -11.47
C ILE A 140 22.09 32.82 -10.49
N VAL A 141 22.41 32.09 -9.41
CA VAL A 141 23.37 32.56 -8.40
C VAL A 141 24.76 32.72 -9.00
N LEU A 142 25.26 31.68 -9.67
CA LEU A 142 26.59 31.75 -10.32
C LEU A 142 26.57 32.71 -11.52
N GLY A 143 25.50 32.73 -12.31
CA GLY A 143 25.33 33.62 -13.44
C GLY A 143 25.31 35.08 -13.02
N SER A 144 24.58 35.44 -11.95
CA SER A 144 24.57 36.79 -11.40
C SER A 144 25.97 37.23 -10.94
N MET A 145 26.73 36.33 -10.34
CA MET A 145 28.13 36.59 -9.96
C MET A 145 28.99 36.83 -11.19
N VAL A 146 28.91 35.97 -12.21
CA VAL A 146 29.68 36.15 -13.48
C VAL A 146 29.29 37.47 -14.13
N MET A 147 28.01 37.79 -14.22
CA MET A 147 27.54 39.06 -14.79
C MET A 147 28.03 40.27 -13.99
N ALA A 148 28.11 40.17 -12.66
CA ALA A 148 28.68 41.23 -11.83
C ALA A 148 30.16 41.45 -12.15
N PHE A 149 30.94 40.37 -12.37
CA PHE A 149 32.36 40.48 -12.79
C PHE A 149 32.55 41.10 -14.17
N THR A 150 31.60 40.98 -15.07
CA THR A 150 31.65 41.65 -16.39
C THR A 150 31.36 43.14 -16.31
N ILE A 151 30.71 43.63 -15.25
CA ILE A 151 30.41 45.04 -15.04
C ILE A 151 31.56 45.74 -14.34
N ASP A 152 31.91 45.27 -13.13
CA ASP A 152 33.04 45.83 -12.36
C ASP A 152 33.64 44.78 -11.42
N PHE A 153 34.96 44.64 -11.44
CA PHE A 153 35.67 43.64 -10.63
C PHE A 153 35.59 43.94 -9.12
N LYS A 154 35.69 45.22 -8.72
CA LYS A 154 35.72 45.62 -7.29
C LYS A 154 34.33 45.41 -6.64
N CYS A 155 33.30 45.75 -7.37
CA CYS A 155 31.92 45.53 -6.93
C CYS A 155 31.54 44.03 -6.92
N ALA A 156 32.07 43.25 -7.87
CA ALA A 156 31.85 41.81 -7.95
C ALA A 156 32.46 41.04 -6.75
N LEU A 157 33.52 41.54 -6.12
CA LEU A 157 34.08 40.96 -4.91
C LEU A 157 33.05 40.92 -3.74
N VAL A 158 32.11 41.89 -3.71
CA VAL A 158 31.02 41.87 -2.70
C VAL A 158 30.16 40.62 -2.87
N PHE A 159 29.88 40.22 -4.13
CA PHE A 159 29.14 38.99 -4.42
C PHE A 159 29.95 37.75 -4.03
N ALA A 160 31.26 37.74 -4.36
CA ALA A 160 32.14 36.61 -4.05
C ALA A 160 32.28 36.36 -2.53
N VAL A 161 32.09 37.38 -1.68
CA VAL A 161 32.07 37.26 -0.23
C VAL A 161 30.66 36.96 0.29
N ALA A 162 29.64 37.64 -0.24
CA ALA A 162 28.26 37.51 0.25
C ALA A 162 27.69 36.10 -0.03
N ILE A 163 27.95 35.49 -1.20
CA ILE A 163 27.39 34.20 -1.59
C ILE A 163 27.85 33.08 -0.63
N PRO A 164 29.15 32.83 -0.38
CA PRO A 164 29.55 31.78 0.58
C PRO A 164 29.04 32.02 1.97
N PHE A 165 28.98 33.28 2.44
CA PHE A 165 28.49 33.62 3.75
C PHE A 165 26.98 33.34 3.90
N LEU A 166 26.21 33.66 2.87
CA LEU A 166 24.79 33.32 2.80
C LEU A 166 24.56 31.79 2.76
N PHE A 167 25.32 31.06 1.95
CA PHE A 167 25.30 29.61 1.95
C PHE A 167 25.60 29.05 3.34
N LEU A 168 26.63 29.55 4.01
CA LEU A 168 26.99 29.12 5.36
C LEU A 168 25.80 29.28 6.33
N VAL A 169 25.19 30.46 6.36
CA VAL A 169 24.04 30.74 7.24
C VAL A 169 22.84 29.83 6.92
N VAL A 170 22.46 29.72 5.65
CA VAL A 170 21.34 28.87 5.22
C VAL A 170 21.58 27.41 5.59
N PHE A 171 22.77 26.88 5.30
CA PHE A 171 23.11 25.50 5.61
C PHE A 171 23.17 25.24 7.12
N VAL A 172 23.74 26.14 7.92
CA VAL A 172 23.79 26.00 9.38
C VAL A 172 22.38 25.91 9.95
N ILE A 173 21.50 26.86 9.60
CA ILE A 173 20.11 26.85 10.09
C ILE A 173 19.38 25.58 9.62
N MET A 174 19.59 25.15 8.37
CA MET A 174 18.98 23.94 7.82
C MET A 174 19.47 22.69 8.55
N PHE A 175 20.77 22.51 8.78
CA PHE A 175 21.32 21.35 9.48
C PHE A 175 20.89 21.30 10.95
N LEU A 176 20.72 22.42 11.61
CA LEU A 176 20.17 22.49 12.97
C LEU A 176 18.67 22.17 12.99
N SER A 177 17.91 22.60 11.97
CA SER A 177 16.47 22.42 11.90
C SER A 177 16.06 20.98 11.54
N ILE A 178 16.78 20.28 10.65
CA ILE A 178 16.43 18.93 10.18
C ILE A 178 16.22 17.91 11.34
N PRO A 179 17.15 17.73 12.28
CA PRO A 179 16.96 16.79 13.40
C PRO A 179 15.81 17.19 14.32
N LEU A 180 15.57 18.50 14.47
CA LEU A 180 14.47 19.02 15.26
C LEU A 180 13.12 18.73 14.61
N PHE A 181 12.99 18.90 13.29
CA PHE A 181 11.79 18.49 12.55
C PHE A 181 11.49 16.99 12.68
N LYS A 182 12.53 16.13 12.71
CA LYS A 182 12.33 14.70 12.98
C LYS A 182 11.75 14.45 14.39
N LYS A 183 12.22 15.20 15.40
CA LYS A 183 11.66 15.11 16.75
C LYS A 183 10.21 15.60 16.81
N VAL A 184 9.88 16.69 16.11
CA VAL A 184 8.51 17.19 15.96
C VAL A 184 7.63 16.10 15.34
N GLN A 185 8.09 15.47 14.26
CA GLN A 185 7.34 14.41 13.61
C GLN A 185 7.08 13.24 14.57
N GLY A 186 8.08 12.79 15.33
CA GLY A 186 7.89 11.73 16.33
C GLY A 186 6.87 12.10 17.42
N LYS A 187 6.84 13.37 17.88
CA LYS A 187 5.81 13.84 18.81
C LYS A 187 4.43 13.92 18.18
N LEU A 188 4.35 14.33 16.91
CA LEU A 188 3.09 14.33 16.14
C LEU A 188 2.55 12.91 15.95
N ASP A 189 3.41 11.94 15.67
CA ASP A 189 3.02 10.53 15.55
C ASP A 189 2.47 10.00 16.88
N THR A 190 3.05 10.42 18.03
CA THR A 190 2.53 10.07 19.37
C THR A 190 1.12 10.64 19.59
N VAL A 191 0.91 11.93 19.28
CA VAL A 191 -0.42 12.58 19.44
C VAL A 191 -1.44 11.94 18.49
N THR A 192 -1.05 11.64 17.26
CA THR A 192 -1.92 10.97 16.27
C THR A 192 -2.27 9.56 16.72
N GLY A 193 -1.30 8.80 17.26
CA GLY A 193 -1.51 7.47 17.81
C GLY A 193 -2.50 7.49 18.96
N LEU A 194 -2.31 8.37 19.95
CA LEU A 194 -3.23 8.57 21.08
C LEU A 194 -4.64 8.96 20.61
N THR A 195 -4.74 9.86 19.62
CA THR A 195 -6.03 10.25 19.05
C THR A 195 -6.75 9.06 18.43
N ARG A 196 -6.03 8.25 17.66
CA ARG A 196 -6.58 7.03 17.04
C ARG A 196 -7.06 6.04 18.10
N GLU A 197 -6.26 5.81 19.13
CA GLU A 197 -6.59 4.93 20.26
C GLU A 197 -7.84 5.41 20.99
N ASN A 198 -7.90 6.70 21.35
CA ASN A 198 -9.06 7.29 22.04
C ASN A 198 -10.33 7.25 21.20
N LEU A 199 -10.25 7.51 19.90
CA LEU A 199 -11.41 7.45 19.00
C LEU A 199 -11.89 6.01 18.79
N THR A 200 -10.97 5.06 18.67
CA THR A 200 -11.32 3.63 18.54
C THR A 200 -11.89 3.11 19.85
N GLY A 201 -11.30 3.50 20.97
CA GLY A 201 -11.70 3.10 22.33
C GLY A 201 -12.77 4.00 22.99
N VAL A 202 -13.39 4.93 22.27
CA VAL A 202 -14.30 5.93 22.86
C VAL A 202 -15.45 5.34 23.68
N ARG A 203 -15.97 4.17 23.25
CA ARG A 203 -17.02 3.47 24.01
C ARG A 203 -16.52 2.95 25.35
N VAL A 204 -15.27 2.47 25.40
CA VAL A 204 -14.62 2.01 26.64
C VAL A 204 -14.35 3.18 27.57
N ILE A 205 -13.75 4.27 27.05
CA ILE A 205 -13.48 5.49 27.83
C ILE A 205 -14.77 5.99 28.49
N ARG A 206 -15.88 6.06 27.73
CA ARG A 206 -17.18 6.49 28.27
C ARG A 206 -17.80 5.48 29.23
N ALA A 207 -17.67 4.18 28.97
CA ALA A 207 -18.21 3.15 29.86
C ALA A 207 -17.55 3.14 31.24
N PHE A 208 -16.26 3.53 31.30
CA PHE A 208 -15.50 3.63 32.54
C PHE A 208 -15.38 5.06 33.09
N CYS A 209 -16.10 6.05 32.50
CA CYS A 209 -16.08 7.46 32.90
C CYS A 209 -14.69 8.08 32.99
N ARG A 210 -13.79 7.71 32.03
CA ARG A 210 -12.39 8.14 32.00
C ARG A 210 -12.11 9.28 31.01
N GLU A 211 -13.11 10.06 30.62
CA GLU A 211 -12.97 11.14 29.65
C GLU A 211 -11.98 12.23 30.13
N LYS A 212 -12.02 12.56 31.42
CA LYS A 212 -11.15 13.60 31.99
C LYS A 212 -9.68 13.22 31.91
N GLU A 213 -9.36 11.96 32.17
CA GLU A 213 -7.98 11.44 32.11
C GLU A 213 -7.49 11.38 30.67
N ALA A 214 -8.33 10.89 29.75
CA ALA A 214 -8.00 10.84 28.33
C ALA A 214 -7.75 12.24 27.74
N VAL A 215 -8.55 13.25 28.15
CA VAL A 215 -8.35 14.65 27.76
C VAL A 215 -7.07 15.22 28.36
N ALA A 216 -6.77 14.95 29.65
CA ALA A 216 -5.58 15.43 30.31
C ALA A 216 -4.29 14.85 29.71
N GLU A 217 -4.30 13.55 29.38
CA GLU A 217 -3.19 12.91 28.68
C GLU A 217 -2.96 13.51 27.29
N PHE A 218 -4.05 13.64 26.50
CA PHE A 218 -3.97 14.28 25.19
C PHE A 218 -3.41 15.70 25.29
N ASP A 219 -3.90 16.51 26.22
CA ASP A 219 -3.44 17.89 26.41
C ASP A 219 -1.95 17.94 26.76
N THR A 220 -1.49 17.05 27.64
CA THR A 220 -0.07 16.95 28.01
C THR A 220 0.79 16.66 26.78
N ARG A 221 0.45 15.65 25.96
CA ARG A 221 1.19 15.29 24.75
C ARG A 221 1.13 16.39 23.69
N ASN A 222 -0.03 17.02 23.55
CA ASN A 222 -0.23 18.13 22.62
C ASN A 222 0.59 19.37 23.03
N GLN A 223 0.68 19.67 24.34
CA GLN A 223 1.53 20.76 24.84
C GLN A 223 3.02 20.48 24.60
N GLU A 224 3.50 19.24 24.78
CA GLU A 224 4.88 18.85 24.44
C GLU A 224 5.16 19.08 22.94
N LEU A 225 4.25 18.65 22.07
CA LEU A 225 4.34 18.88 20.62
C LEU A 225 4.36 20.39 20.32
N THR A 226 3.46 21.16 20.94
CA THR A 226 3.34 22.60 20.72
C THR A 226 4.61 23.34 21.15
N LYS A 227 5.18 23.03 22.32
CA LYS A 227 6.44 23.62 22.79
C LYS A 227 7.58 23.36 21.82
N LEU A 228 7.71 22.12 21.33
CA LEU A 228 8.75 21.76 20.37
C LEU A 228 8.51 22.43 19.00
N ASN A 229 7.27 22.49 18.52
CA ASN A 229 6.91 23.18 17.28
C ASN A 229 7.23 24.67 17.35
N LEU A 230 6.91 25.33 18.46
CA LEU A 230 7.22 26.75 18.66
C LEU A 230 8.73 26.99 18.67
N PHE A 231 9.50 26.11 19.31
CA PHE A 231 10.96 26.22 19.32
C PHE A 231 11.55 26.07 17.91
N VAL A 232 11.14 25.04 17.18
CA VAL A 232 11.59 24.80 15.80
C VAL A 232 11.10 25.91 14.85
N GLY A 233 9.87 26.36 15.06
CA GLY A 233 9.28 27.49 14.32
C GLY A 233 10.08 28.77 14.52
N LYS A 234 10.46 29.13 15.76
CA LYS A 234 11.31 30.28 16.07
C LYS A 234 12.68 30.17 15.38
N LEU A 235 13.32 29.00 15.44
CA LEU A 235 14.61 28.76 14.80
C LEU A 235 14.51 28.90 13.27
N SER A 236 13.49 28.30 12.67
CA SER A 236 13.26 28.37 11.22
C SER A 236 12.86 29.79 10.76
N ALA A 237 12.11 30.52 11.60
CA ALA A 237 11.72 31.89 11.32
C ALA A 237 12.92 32.86 11.27
N LEU A 238 14.03 32.53 11.94
CA LEU A 238 15.27 33.33 11.86
C LEU A 238 15.93 33.30 10.48
N LEU A 239 15.64 32.30 9.65
CA LEU A 239 16.23 32.16 8.33
C LEU A 239 16.02 33.40 7.47
N ASN A 240 14.79 33.87 7.33
CA ASN A 240 14.47 35.03 6.49
C ASN A 240 15.07 36.34 7.05
N PRO A 241 14.85 36.74 8.31
CA PRO A 241 15.42 37.97 8.84
C PRO A 241 16.96 38.01 8.76
N VAL A 242 17.63 36.92 9.13
CA VAL A 242 19.11 36.89 9.08
C VAL A 242 19.61 36.97 7.64
N THR A 243 19.01 36.26 6.71
CA THR A 243 19.35 36.37 5.29
C THR A 243 19.11 37.77 4.75
N TYR A 244 17.95 38.39 5.06
CA TYR A 244 17.66 39.76 4.63
C TYR A 244 18.62 40.81 5.22
N VAL A 245 18.98 40.67 6.50
CA VAL A 245 19.97 41.58 7.12
C VAL A 245 21.33 41.47 6.41
N LEU A 246 21.82 40.27 6.19
CA LEU A 246 23.09 40.03 5.53
C LEU A 246 23.13 40.62 4.12
N ILE A 247 22.04 40.44 3.37
CA ILE A 247 21.96 40.94 2.01
C ILE A 247 21.82 42.44 1.97
N ASN A 248 21.02 43.03 2.85
CA ASN A 248 20.92 44.48 2.94
C ASN A 248 22.28 45.09 3.30
N ILE A 249 23.04 44.48 4.21
CA ILE A 249 24.41 44.91 4.48
C ILE A 249 25.29 44.81 3.23
N ALA A 250 25.26 43.66 2.53
CA ALA A 250 25.99 43.48 1.28
C ALA A 250 25.56 44.49 0.21
N THR A 251 24.26 44.79 0.11
CA THR A 251 23.70 45.79 -0.81
C THR A 251 24.16 47.20 -0.46
N VAL A 252 24.17 47.58 0.81
CA VAL A 252 24.71 48.89 1.26
C VAL A 252 26.18 49.03 0.91
N ILE A 253 27.01 48.00 1.17
CA ILE A 253 28.42 47.98 0.81
C ILE A 253 28.58 48.06 -0.71
N LEU A 254 27.77 47.35 -1.47
CA LEU A 254 27.77 47.38 -2.93
C LEU A 254 27.48 48.81 -3.45
N ILE A 255 26.39 49.43 -2.96
CA ILE A 255 25.99 50.79 -3.38
C ILE A 255 27.05 51.79 -3.00
N GLN A 256 27.63 51.70 -1.79
CA GLN A 256 28.74 52.60 -1.38
C GLN A 256 29.95 52.48 -2.32
N LYS A 257 30.43 51.25 -2.58
CA LYS A 257 31.56 51.01 -3.50
C LYS A 257 31.23 51.44 -4.92
N ALA A 258 30.08 51.08 -5.43
CA ALA A 258 29.61 51.46 -6.75
C ALA A 258 29.46 52.98 -6.89
N GLY A 259 28.96 53.69 -5.86
CA GLY A 259 28.87 55.14 -5.83
C GLY A 259 30.24 55.83 -5.89
N VAL A 260 31.28 55.27 -5.25
CA VAL A 260 32.67 55.77 -5.37
C VAL A 260 33.19 55.56 -6.81
N GLU A 261 32.99 54.39 -7.41
CA GLU A 261 33.43 54.12 -8.79
C GLU A 261 32.69 54.99 -9.81
N VAL A 262 31.40 55.30 -9.58
CA VAL A 262 30.63 56.23 -10.43
C VAL A 262 31.22 57.66 -10.34
N ASN A 263 31.58 58.14 -9.14
CA ASN A 263 32.16 59.46 -8.93
C ASN A 263 33.59 59.56 -9.55
N LEU A 264 34.30 58.45 -9.61
CA LEU A 264 35.61 58.35 -10.26
C LEU A 264 35.51 58.19 -11.79
N GLY A 265 34.31 58.06 -12.34
CA GLY A 265 34.07 57.86 -13.77
C GLY A 265 34.36 56.43 -14.26
N GLY A 266 34.60 55.48 -13.35
CA GLY A 266 34.86 54.07 -13.67
C GLY A 266 33.62 53.22 -13.93
N MET A 267 32.44 53.73 -13.55
CA MET A 267 31.15 53.02 -13.70
C MET A 267 30.02 54.01 -14.00
N GLN A 268 28.98 53.55 -14.70
CA GLN A 268 27.76 54.32 -14.99
C GLN A 268 26.61 54.00 -14.01
N GLN A 269 25.63 54.92 -13.86
CA GLN A 269 24.54 54.77 -12.88
C GLN A 269 23.66 53.55 -13.16
N GLY A 270 23.36 53.24 -14.43
CA GLY A 270 22.57 52.06 -14.81
C GLY A 270 23.26 50.75 -14.47
N GLN A 271 24.57 50.71 -14.52
CA GLN A 271 25.36 49.54 -14.10
C GLN A 271 25.20 49.25 -12.61
N VAL A 272 25.08 50.30 -11.76
CA VAL A 272 24.77 50.14 -10.32
C VAL A 272 23.40 49.52 -10.13
N VAL A 273 22.41 49.95 -10.91
CA VAL A 273 21.05 49.38 -10.88
C VAL A 273 21.08 47.91 -11.32
N ALA A 274 21.87 47.53 -12.32
CA ALA A 274 22.00 46.13 -12.73
C ALA A 274 22.62 45.28 -11.62
N LEU A 275 23.69 45.74 -10.97
CA LEU A 275 24.32 45.04 -9.85
C LEU A 275 23.33 44.85 -8.69
N TYR A 276 22.54 45.88 -8.35
CA TYR A 276 21.47 45.76 -7.33
C TYR A 276 20.43 44.68 -7.69
N ASN A 277 19.98 44.66 -8.96
CA ASN A 277 19.04 43.66 -9.44
C ASN A 277 19.61 42.24 -9.36
N TYR A 278 20.88 42.02 -9.71
CA TYR A 278 21.54 40.72 -9.56
C TYR A 278 21.62 40.29 -8.09
N MET A 279 21.94 41.20 -7.17
CA MET A 279 21.94 40.90 -5.74
C MET A 279 20.57 40.47 -5.26
N ALA A 280 19.50 41.18 -5.66
CA ALA A 280 18.12 40.86 -5.30
C ALA A 280 17.65 39.50 -5.86
N GLN A 281 18.02 39.16 -7.10
CA GLN A 281 17.70 37.85 -7.70
C GLN A 281 18.34 36.69 -6.94
N MET A 282 19.60 36.83 -6.53
CA MET A 282 20.35 35.80 -5.79
C MET A 282 19.63 35.38 -4.50
N ILE A 283 19.08 36.35 -3.77
CA ILE A 283 18.37 36.09 -2.50
C ILE A 283 17.25 35.11 -2.70
N VAL A 284 16.37 35.46 -3.63
CA VAL A 284 15.16 34.68 -3.91
C VAL A 284 15.51 33.24 -4.31
N GLU A 285 16.56 33.09 -5.12
CA GLU A 285 16.97 31.76 -5.60
C GLU A 285 17.68 30.93 -4.52
N LEU A 286 18.44 31.54 -3.60
CA LEU A 286 19.05 30.83 -2.47
C LEU A 286 18.00 30.27 -1.50
N ILE A 287 16.96 31.04 -1.20
CA ILE A 287 15.84 30.58 -0.34
C ILE A 287 15.10 29.41 -1.03
N LYS A 288 14.86 29.52 -2.35
CA LYS A 288 14.25 28.44 -3.13
C LYS A 288 15.11 27.17 -3.13
N LEU A 289 16.43 27.32 -3.25
CA LEU A 289 17.37 26.20 -3.24
C LEU A 289 17.32 25.43 -1.91
N ALA A 290 17.24 26.12 -0.78
CA ALA A 290 17.12 25.48 0.53
C ALA A 290 15.83 24.62 0.63
N SER A 291 14.69 25.17 0.22
CA SER A 291 13.41 24.44 0.22
C SER A 291 13.41 23.25 -0.76
N LEU A 292 14.10 23.41 -1.90
CA LEU A 292 14.28 22.34 -2.89
C LEU A 292 15.05 21.16 -2.30
N ILE A 293 16.15 21.41 -1.61
CA ILE A 293 16.98 20.35 -0.99
C ILE A 293 16.15 19.53 0.00
N ILE A 294 15.32 20.18 0.83
CA ILE A 294 14.43 19.49 1.76
C ILE A 294 13.44 18.59 1.01
N THR A 295 12.83 19.12 -0.05
CA THR A 295 11.86 18.37 -0.86
C THR A 295 12.50 17.18 -1.58
N LEU A 296 13.69 17.35 -2.13
CA LEU A 296 14.45 16.28 -2.79
C LEU A 296 14.84 15.18 -1.80
N ASN A 297 15.31 15.55 -0.60
CA ASN A 297 15.64 14.57 0.45
C ASN A 297 14.42 13.76 0.88
N LYS A 298 13.27 14.40 1.07
CA LYS A 298 12.01 13.72 1.38
C LYS A 298 11.60 12.77 0.24
N SER A 299 11.67 13.24 -1.00
CA SER A 299 11.39 12.45 -2.19
C SER A 299 12.34 11.24 -2.33
N ALA A 300 13.64 11.44 -2.05
CA ALA A 300 14.63 10.37 -2.06
C ALA A 300 14.34 9.27 -1.04
N ALA A 301 13.93 9.65 0.17
CA ALA A 301 13.52 8.71 1.20
C ALA A 301 12.28 7.90 0.79
N CYS A 302 11.25 8.58 0.23
CA CYS A 302 10.06 7.93 -0.31
C CYS A 302 10.40 6.96 -1.46
N ALA A 303 11.28 7.37 -2.38
CA ALA A 303 11.76 6.52 -3.47
C ALA A 303 12.49 5.27 -2.95
N GLY A 304 13.26 5.39 -1.87
CA GLY A 304 13.89 4.24 -1.20
C GLY A 304 12.85 3.24 -0.73
N ARG A 305 11.83 3.69 0.00
CA ARG A 305 10.76 2.83 0.51
C ARG A 305 9.95 2.14 -0.59
N VAL A 306 9.66 2.83 -1.69
CA VAL A 306 8.99 2.24 -2.85
C VAL A 306 9.88 1.20 -3.54
N ALA A 307 11.19 1.50 -3.67
CA ALA A 307 12.15 0.56 -4.23
C ALA A 307 12.30 -0.71 -3.39
N ASP A 308 12.17 -0.61 -2.07
CA ASP A 308 12.27 -1.77 -1.18
C ASP A 308 11.10 -2.73 -1.37
N ILE A 309 9.86 -2.24 -1.64
CA ILE A 309 8.74 -3.12 -2.03
C ILE A 309 9.06 -3.88 -3.32
N LEU A 310 9.57 -3.20 -4.34
CA LEU A 310 9.89 -3.84 -5.63
C LEU A 310 11.04 -4.87 -5.54
N LYS A 311 11.81 -4.88 -4.44
CA LYS A 311 12.85 -5.90 -4.20
C LYS A 311 12.32 -7.14 -3.50
N VAL A 312 11.17 -7.06 -2.84
CA VAL A 312 10.56 -8.20 -2.15
C VAL A 312 10.21 -9.24 -3.20
N LYS A 313 10.74 -10.43 -3.07
CA LYS A 313 10.41 -11.56 -3.94
C LYS A 313 9.34 -12.41 -3.25
N SER A 314 8.43 -12.97 -4.05
CA SER A 314 7.50 -13.97 -3.55
C SER A 314 8.29 -15.19 -3.06
N THR A 315 7.93 -15.72 -1.89
CA THR A 315 8.48 -16.98 -1.38
C THR A 315 7.85 -18.20 -2.05
N MET A 316 6.71 -18.00 -2.73
CA MET A 316 5.99 -19.06 -3.43
C MET A 316 6.27 -19.00 -4.93
N ASP A 317 6.77 -20.10 -5.47
CA ASP A 317 6.96 -20.28 -6.91
C ASP A 317 5.89 -21.21 -7.48
N TYR A 318 5.33 -20.83 -8.63
CA TYR A 318 4.39 -21.64 -9.38
C TYR A 318 5.06 -22.09 -10.70
N PRO A 319 4.94 -23.38 -11.08
CA PRO A 319 5.45 -23.84 -12.35
C PRO A 319 4.79 -23.09 -13.52
N SER A 320 5.58 -22.82 -14.56
CA SER A 320 5.05 -22.29 -15.81
C SER A 320 4.25 -23.35 -16.57
N SER A 321 3.23 -22.96 -17.33
CA SER A 321 2.37 -23.89 -18.08
C SER A 321 3.12 -24.85 -19.01
N SER A 322 4.33 -24.48 -19.47
CA SER A 322 5.18 -25.31 -20.31
C SER A 322 5.84 -26.48 -19.58
N THR A 323 6.08 -26.34 -18.27
CA THR A 323 6.69 -27.38 -17.42
C THR A 323 5.65 -28.42 -16.99
N TYR A 324 4.41 -27.95 -16.79
CA TYR A 324 3.29 -28.77 -16.33
C TYR A 324 2.86 -29.84 -17.34
N SER A 325 2.69 -29.48 -18.62
CA SER A 325 2.31 -30.45 -19.66
C SER A 325 3.37 -31.52 -19.98
N ALA A 326 4.66 -31.18 -19.78
CA ALA A 326 5.76 -32.12 -19.99
C ALA A 326 5.92 -33.11 -18.81
N GLN A 327 5.55 -32.73 -17.59
CA GLN A 327 5.64 -33.57 -16.41
C GLN A 327 4.47 -34.53 -16.31
N ILE A 328 3.22 -34.09 -16.62
CA ILE A 328 2.05 -34.98 -16.70
C ILE A 328 2.28 -36.11 -17.70
N SER A 329 2.89 -35.84 -18.85
CA SER A 329 3.18 -36.86 -19.87
C SER A 329 4.22 -37.88 -19.36
N LYS A 330 5.13 -37.52 -18.47
CA LYS A 330 6.09 -38.43 -17.85
C LYS A 330 5.50 -39.20 -16.68
N ASP A 331 4.72 -38.53 -15.81
CA ASP A 331 4.15 -39.13 -14.60
C ASP A 331 2.97 -40.07 -14.92
N LEU A 332 2.18 -39.78 -15.98
CA LEU A 332 1.17 -40.72 -16.49
C LEU A 332 1.78 -41.98 -17.05
N ALA A 333 3.02 -41.92 -17.58
CA ALA A 333 3.75 -43.10 -18.06
C ALA A 333 4.34 -43.94 -16.92
N THR A 334 4.54 -43.38 -15.73
CA THR A 334 5.08 -44.06 -14.56
C THR A 334 4.04 -44.43 -13.50
N ALA A 335 2.82 -43.82 -13.54
CA ALA A 335 1.78 -43.96 -12.51
C ALA A 335 0.85 -45.17 -12.69
N THR A 336 1.33 -46.27 -13.31
CA THR A 336 0.55 -47.52 -13.32
C THR A 336 0.60 -48.31 -11.99
N ALA A 337 1.13 -47.71 -10.88
CA ALA A 337 1.41 -48.46 -9.66
C ALA A 337 0.54 -48.13 -8.44
N ASP A 338 -0.27 -47.04 -8.38
CA ASP A 338 -1.07 -46.76 -7.18
C ASP A 338 -2.47 -46.25 -7.49
N ALA A 339 -3.38 -47.15 -7.83
CA ALA A 339 -4.82 -46.84 -8.02
C ALA A 339 -5.51 -46.32 -6.76
N SER A 340 -4.93 -46.48 -5.57
CA SER A 340 -5.48 -46.01 -4.29
C SER A 340 -5.32 -44.49 -4.08
N LEU A 341 -4.32 -43.87 -4.68
CA LEU A 341 -4.10 -42.41 -4.57
C LEU A 341 -5.09 -41.59 -5.42
N SER A 342 -5.66 -42.15 -6.47
CA SER A 342 -6.64 -41.45 -7.34
C SER A 342 -8.03 -41.29 -6.70
N GLU A 343 -8.31 -41.98 -5.61
CA GLU A 343 -9.60 -41.92 -4.87
C GLU A 343 -9.66 -40.75 -3.86
N ASN A 344 -8.49 -40.27 -3.41
CA ASN A 344 -8.40 -39.18 -2.45
C ASN A 344 -8.38 -37.82 -3.16
N ALA A 345 -9.21 -36.89 -2.69
CA ALA A 345 -9.21 -35.50 -3.14
C ALA A 345 -8.05 -34.71 -2.52
N VAL A 346 -7.83 -34.88 -1.22
CA VAL A 346 -6.81 -34.15 -0.46
C VAL A 346 -6.10 -35.11 0.49
N VAL A 347 -4.78 -35.05 0.55
CA VAL A 347 -3.96 -35.79 1.54
C VAL A 347 -2.97 -34.83 2.18
N PHE A 348 -2.92 -34.83 3.50
CA PHE A 348 -1.85 -34.21 4.29
C PHE A 348 -0.94 -35.31 4.80
N ASP A 349 0.34 -35.19 4.52
CA ASP A 349 1.38 -36.14 4.94
C ASP A 349 2.41 -35.42 5.80
N ASP A 350 2.33 -35.64 7.11
CA ASP A 350 3.18 -35.06 8.17
C ASP A 350 3.41 -33.53 8.05
N VAL A 351 2.33 -32.80 7.78
CA VAL A 351 2.38 -31.35 7.49
C VAL A 351 2.61 -30.54 8.75
N THR A 352 3.65 -29.72 8.73
CA THR A 352 3.96 -28.71 9.75
C THR A 352 4.02 -27.33 9.09
N PHE A 353 3.45 -26.31 9.75
CA PHE A 353 3.45 -24.95 9.24
C PHE A 353 3.60 -23.91 10.34
N ALA A 354 4.44 -22.89 10.09
CA ALA A 354 4.60 -21.71 10.93
C ALA A 354 4.52 -20.42 10.10
N TYR A 355 3.80 -19.41 10.59
CA TYR A 355 3.83 -18.07 9.98
C TYR A 355 5.19 -17.41 10.18
N SER A 356 5.65 -16.61 9.24
CA SER A 356 7.01 -16.03 9.20
C SER A 356 7.41 -15.23 10.47
N LYS A 357 6.43 -14.77 11.26
CA LYS A 357 6.65 -14.01 12.51
C LYS A 357 6.25 -14.79 13.77
N ALA A 358 5.81 -16.03 13.64
CA ALA A 358 5.40 -16.84 14.77
C ALA A 358 6.62 -17.52 15.42
N GLY A 359 6.70 -17.48 16.75
CA GLY A 359 7.75 -18.18 17.51
C GLY A 359 7.53 -19.68 17.63
N ALA A 360 6.32 -20.18 17.30
CA ALA A 360 5.93 -21.59 17.35
C ALA A 360 5.13 -21.98 16.11
N PRO A 361 5.14 -23.27 15.68
CA PRO A 361 4.32 -23.74 14.57
C PRO A 361 2.83 -23.57 14.88
N SER A 362 2.07 -23.15 13.87
CA SER A 362 0.62 -23.04 13.94
C SER A 362 -0.10 -24.35 13.62
N LEU A 363 0.60 -25.25 12.92
CA LEU A 363 0.21 -26.64 12.70
C LEU A 363 1.45 -27.52 12.85
N SER A 364 1.30 -28.68 13.51
CA SER A 364 2.39 -29.64 13.78
C SER A 364 1.94 -31.05 13.48
N HIS A 365 2.68 -31.74 12.60
CA HIS A 365 2.51 -33.16 12.30
C HIS A 365 1.06 -33.55 11.92
N ILE A 366 0.43 -32.78 11.02
CA ILE A 366 -0.93 -33.04 10.57
C ILE A 366 -0.93 -34.09 9.45
N SER A 367 -1.63 -35.24 9.69
CA SER A 367 -1.76 -36.31 8.71
C SER A 367 -3.20 -36.83 8.62
N PHE A 368 -3.81 -36.66 7.44
CA PHE A 368 -5.14 -37.19 7.12
C PHE A 368 -5.34 -37.31 5.61
N SER A 369 -6.36 -38.08 5.21
CA SER A 369 -6.80 -38.20 3.82
C SER A 369 -8.29 -38.01 3.71
N VAL A 370 -8.74 -37.40 2.59
CA VAL A 370 -10.15 -37.12 2.31
C VAL A 370 -10.49 -37.65 0.92
N LYS A 371 -11.55 -38.45 0.82
CA LYS A 371 -12.02 -38.99 -0.48
C LYS A 371 -12.82 -37.93 -1.26
N LYS A 372 -12.86 -38.09 -2.58
CA LYS A 372 -13.64 -37.22 -3.48
C LYS A 372 -15.14 -37.26 -3.14
N GLY A 373 -15.72 -36.09 -2.98
CA GLY A 373 -17.13 -35.90 -2.68
C GLY A 373 -17.49 -36.02 -1.21
N GLN A 374 -16.53 -36.21 -0.31
CA GLN A 374 -16.80 -36.20 1.14
C GLN A 374 -17.00 -34.78 1.69
N THR A 375 -17.82 -34.67 2.71
CA THR A 375 -17.93 -33.48 3.55
C THR A 375 -17.07 -33.66 4.80
N VAL A 376 -16.10 -32.76 4.97
CA VAL A 376 -15.15 -32.75 6.09
C VAL A 376 -15.50 -31.60 7.03
N GLY A 377 -15.82 -31.93 8.27
CA GLY A 377 -16.01 -30.95 9.35
C GLY A 377 -14.66 -30.68 10.04
N ILE A 378 -14.32 -29.42 10.27
CA ILE A 378 -13.12 -29.03 11.02
C ILE A 378 -13.55 -28.23 12.24
N ILE A 379 -13.24 -28.76 13.45
CA ILE A 379 -13.61 -28.16 14.72
C ILE A 379 -12.39 -28.03 15.65
N GLY A 380 -12.49 -27.13 16.62
CA GLY A 380 -11.47 -26.90 17.64
C GLY A 380 -11.62 -25.51 18.26
N GLY A 381 -10.87 -25.24 19.30
CA GLY A 381 -10.85 -23.94 19.97
C GLY A 381 -10.42 -22.78 19.08
N THR A 382 -10.59 -21.54 19.54
CA THR A 382 -10.04 -20.36 18.85
C THR A 382 -8.51 -20.46 18.86
N GLY A 383 -7.86 -20.22 17.70
CA GLY A 383 -6.41 -20.34 17.57
C GLY A 383 -5.89 -21.78 17.37
N SER A 384 -6.73 -22.79 17.28
CA SER A 384 -6.29 -24.20 17.08
C SER A 384 -5.74 -24.54 15.69
N GLY A 385 -5.69 -23.58 14.75
CA GLY A 385 -5.11 -23.79 13.41
C GLY A 385 -6.10 -24.12 12.29
N LYS A 386 -7.45 -24.06 12.52
CA LYS A 386 -8.48 -24.41 11.52
C LYS A 386 -8.37 -23.64 10.21
N THR A 387 -8.33 -22.31 10.27
CA THR A 387 -8.17 -21.44 9.09
C THR A 387 -6.81 -21.67 8.42
N THR A 388 -5.76 -21.92 9.21
CA THR A 388 -4.43 -22.23 8.70
C THR A 388 -4.43 -23.51 7.87
N LEU A 389 -5.12 -24.57 8.34
CA LEU A 389 -5.23 -25.84 7.63
C LEU A 389 -5.91 -25.65 6.25
N VAL A 390 -7.04 -24.97 6.20
CA VAL A 390 -7.74 -24.74 4.91
C VAL A 390 -6.99 -23.78 3.98
N ASN A 391 -6.19 -22.86 4.52
CA ASN A 391 -5.32 -21.99 3.74
C ASN A 391 -4.19 -22.78 3.05
N LEU A 392 -3.68 -23.86 3.66
CA LEU A 392 -2.72 -24.76 3.03
C LEU A 392 -3.36 -25.57 1.88
N ILE A 393 -4.62 -26.02 2.01
CA ILE A 393 -5.34 -26.66 0.91
C ILE A 393 -5.48 -25.70 -0.30
N SER A 394 -5.70 -24.42 -0.03
CA SER A 394 -5.79 -23.38 -1.05
C SER A 394 -4.44 -22.94 -1.59
N ARG A 395 -3.34 -23.44 -1.03
CA ARG A 395 -1.98 -22.97 -1.28
C ARG A 395 -1.89 -21.43 -1.20
N PHE A 396 -2.46 -20.86 -0.13
CA PHE A 396 -2.21 -19.45 0.23
C PHE A 396 -0.86 -19.28 0.90
N TYR A 397 -0.39 -20.36 1.52
CA TYR A 397 0.94 -20.56 2.09
C TYR A 397 1.44 -21.93 1.71
N ASP A 398 2.75 -22.12 1.63
CA ASP A 398 3.40 -23.43 1.47
C ASP A 398 3.70 -24.01 2.84
N ALA A 399 3.62 -25.36 2.97
CA ALA A 399 3.98 -26.05 4.21
C ALA A 399 5.45 -25.81 4.55
N SER A 400 5.77 -25.71 5.86
CA SER A 400 7.17 -25.64 6.29
C SER A 400 7.87 -27.00 6.22
N ASN A 401 7.16 -28.08 6.50
CA ASN A 401 7.59 -29.47 6.37
C ASN A 401 6.38 -30.33 6.01
N GLY A 402 6.64 -31.52 5.44
CA GLY A 402 5.62 -32.43 4.97
C GLY A 402 5.08 -32.06 3.59
N THR A 403 4.05 -32.74 3.11
CA THR A 403 3.46 -32.50 1.79
C THR A 403 1.95 -32.47 1.83
N VAL A 404 1.36 -31.60 1.00
CA VAL A 404 -0.08 -31.55 0.72
C VAL A 404 -0.30 -32.06 -0.69
N LEU A 405 -1.08 -33.11 -0.85
CA LEU A 405 -1.42 -33.69 -2.14
C LEU A 405 -2.86 -33.32 -2.50
N LEU A 406 -3.10 -32.96 -3.75
CA LEU A 406 -4.39 -32.76 -4.37
C LEU A 406 -4.52 -33.74 -5.53
N ASP A 407 -5.57 -34.59 -5.52
CA ASP A 407 -5.74 -35.66 -6.52
C ASP A 407 -4.50 -36.56 -6.70
N GLY A 408 -3.77 -36.82 -5.61
CA GLY A 408 -2.54 -37.62 -5.61
C GLY A 408 -1.28 -36.91 -6.06
N GLN A 409 -1.36 -35.64 -6.45
CA GLN A 409 -0.22 -34.83 -6.87
C GLN A 409 0.11 -33.75 -5.83
N ASN A 410 1.41 -33.48 -5.60
CA ASN A 410 1.83 -32.40 -4.71
C ASN A 410 1.28 -31.05 -5.21
N ILE A 411 0.64 -30.30 -4.30
CA ILE A 411 0.00 -29.02 -4.59
C ILE A 411 0.99 -27.97 -5.16
N GLU A 412 2.27 -28.12 -4.86
CA GLU A 412 3.34 -27.25 -5.37
C GLU A 412 3.57 -27.39 -6.86
N ASN A 413 3.21 -28.54 -7.43
CA ASN A 413 3.38 -28.84 -8.84
C ASN A 413 2.28 -28.29 -9.75
N TYR A 414 1.21 -27.74 -9.17
CA TYR A 414 0.12 -27.11 -9.92
C TYR A 414 0.47 -25.70 -10.36
N THR A 415 0.03 -25.29 -11.56
CA THR A 415 0.04 -23.88 -11.92
C THR A 415 -0.94 -23.10 -11.05
N ARG A 416 -0.70 -21.81 -10.88
CA ARG A 416 -1.59 -20.94 -10.07
C ARG A 416 -3.03 -20.93 -10.61
N SER A 417 -3.20 -20.89 -11.93
CA SER A 417 -4.51 -20.86 -12.57
C SER A 417 -5.26 -22.18 -12.41
N ASP A 418 -4.59 -23.31 -12.61
CA ASP A 418 -5.20 -24.63 -12.52
C ASP A 418 -5.63 -24.93 -11.09
N LEU A 419 -4.75 -24.73 -10.10
CA LEU A 419 -5.09 -24.90 -8.70
C LEU A 419 -6.30 -24.04 -8.29
N ARG A 420 -6.26 -22.76 -8.67
CA ARG A 420 -7.34 -21.83 -8.33
C ARG A 420 -8.65 -22.18 -9.05
N SER A 421 -8.61 -22.74 -10.26
CA SER A 421 -9.84 -23.16 -10.95
C SER A 421 -10.60 -24.26 -10.22
N ARG A 422 -9.90 -25.18 -9.56
CA ARG A 422 -10.47 -26.34 -8.85
C ARG A 422 -11.03 -26.04 -7.47
N ILE A 423 -10.53 -24.99 -6.79
CA ILE A 423 -10.86 -24.69 -5.39
C ILE A 423 -11.76 -23.44 -5.30
N GLY A 424 -12.93 -23.58 -4.68
CA GLY A 424 -13.79 -22.47 -4.26
C GLY A 424 -13.57 -22.17 -2.79
N VAL A 425 -13.28 -20.91 -2.43
CA VAL A 425 -13.02 -20.50 -1.05
C VAL A 425 -14.00 -19.43 -0.62
N VAL A 426 -14.65 -19.68 0.51
CA VAL A 426 -15.48 -18.70 1.22
C VAL A 426 -14.76 -18.34 2.51
N PRO A 427 -14.15 -17.15 2.59
CA PRO A 427 -13.39 -16.75 3.77
C PRO A 427 -14.32 -16.43 4.94
N GLN A 428 -13.79 -16.50 6.16
CA GLN A 428 -14.49 -16.17 7.38
C GLN A 428 -15.13 -14.76 7.34
N LYS A 429 -14.39 -13.77 6.84
CA LYS A 429 -14.88 -12.40 6.65
C LYS A 429 -15.37 -12.21 5.22
N ALA A 430 -16.69 -12.09 5.04
CA ALA A 430 -17.28 -11.84 3.74
C ALA A 430 -16.76 -10.54 3.13
N ALA A 431 -16.13 -10.65 1.96
CA ALA A 431 -15.60 -9.52 1.18
C ALA A 431 -16.37 -9.38 -0.14
N LEU A 432 -17.08 -8.26 -0.31
CA LEU A 432 -17.77 -7.90 -1.55
C LEU A 432 -17.19 -6.59 -2.09
N PHE A 433 -17.05 -6.52 -3.41
CA PHE A 433 -16.55 -5.35 -4.10
C PHE A 433 -17.68 -4.38 -4.45
N LYS A 434 -17.36 -3.10 -4.56
CA LYS A 434 -18.27 -2.11 -5.10
C LYS A 434 -18.55 -2.45 -6.56
N GLY A 435 -19.84 -2.53 -6.94
CA GLY A 435 -20.30 -2.95 -8.26
C GLY A 435 -21.66 -3.65 -8.14
N SER A 436 -22.18 -4.23 -9.20
CA SER A 436 -23.43 -4.98 -9.15
C SER A 436 -23.26 -6.32 -8.41
N ILE A 437 -24.38 -6.92 -7.99
CA ILE A 437 -24.38 -8.31 -7.48
C ILE A 437 -23.87 -9.24 -8.59
N ARG A 438 -24.29 -9.05 -9.83
CA ARG A 438 -23.83 -9.76 -11.02
C ARG A 438 -22.31 -9.74 -11.15
N ASP A 439 -21.70 -8.56 -11.07
CA ASP A 439 -20.24 -8.43 -11.16
C ASP A 439 -19.55 -9.21 -10.05
N ASN A 440 -20.07 -9.11 -8.82
CA ASN A 440 -19.50 -9.83 -7.68
C ASN A 440 -19.61 -11.36 -7.82
N LEU A 441 -20.70 -11.89 -8.39
CA LEU A 441 -20.86 -13.32 -8.62
C LEU A 441 -19.99 -13.82 -9.76
N LYS A 442 -19.84 -13.03 -10.84
CA LYS A 442 -18.98 -13.34 -11.99
C LYS A 442 -17.49 -13.38 -11.67
N TRP A 443 -17.06 -12.90 -10.50
CA TRP A 443 -15.71 -13.19 -10.00
C TRP A 443 -15.45 -14.70 -9.81
N GLY A 444 -16.47 -15.51 -9.59
CA GLY A 444 -16.36 -16.96 -9.57
C GLY A 444 -16.04 -17.52 -10.95
N ARG A 445 -16.77 -17.07 -11.98
CA ARG A 445 -16.61 -17.45 -13.39
C ARG A 445 -17.15 -16.32 -14.27
N GLU A 446 -16.30 -15.72 -15.09
CA GLU A 446 -16.58 -14.52 -15.89
C GLU A 446 -17.68 -14.74 -16.94
N ASP A 447 -17.68 -15.91 -17.59
CA ASP A 447 -18.61 -16.34 -18.62
C ASP A 447 -19.91 -16.98 -18.09
N ALA A 448 -20.14 -16.94 -16.77
CA ALA A 448 -21.35 -17.51 -16.16
C ALA A 448 -22.63 -16.86 -16.71
N SER A 449 -23.61 -17.70 -17.09
CA SER A 449 -24.93 -17.24 -17.51
C SER A 449 -25.76 -16.76 -16.32
N ASP A 450 -26.84 -16.04 -16.58
CA ASP A 450 -27.76 -15.62 -15.50
C ASP A 450 -28.38 -16.82 -14.77
N GLU A 451 -28.66 -17.91 -15.51
CA GLU A 451 -29.14 -19.16 -14.95
C GLU A 451 -28.15 -19.76 -13.96
N ASP A 452 -26.84 -19.79 -14.31
CA ASP A 452 -25.79 -20.24 -13.39
C ASP A 452 -25.73 -19.38 -12.12
N LEU A 453 -25.89 -18.05 -12.27
CA LEU A 453 -25.89 -17.12 -11.13
C LEU A 453 -27.10 -17.38 -10.20
N TRP A 454 -28.30 -17.56 -10.79
CA TRP A 454 -29.51 -17.84 -10.02
C TRP A 454 -29.47 -19.23 -9.37
N GLN A 455 -28.92 -20.24 -10.03
CA GLN A 455 -28.71 -21.56 -9.47
C GLN A 455 -27.78 -21.50 -8.26
N ALA A 456 -26.65 -20.81 -8.38
CA ALA A 456 -25.70 -20.63 -7.28
C ALA A 456 -26.32 -19.86 -6.11
N LEU A 457 -27.12 -18.82 -6.39
CA LEU A 457 -27.86 -18.07 -5.38
C LEU A 457 -28.90 -18.94 -4.67
N THR A 458 -29.59 -19.78 -5.39
CA THR A 458 -30.59 -20.72 -4.81
C THR A 458 -29.89 -21.69 -3.88
N THR A 459 -28.79 -22.29 -4.31
CA THR A 459 -28.00 -23.22 -3.48
C THR A 459 -27.45 -22.53 -2.23
N ALA A 460 -26.94 -21.29 -2.36
CA ALA A 460 -26.41 -20.48 -1.27
C ALA A 460 -27.50 -19.85 -0.36
N GLN A 461 -28.77 -20.16 -0.56
CA GLN A 461 -29.91 -19.54 0.16
C GLN A 461 -29.94 -18.00 0.00
N GLY A 462 -29.38 -17.49 -1.13
CA GLY A 462 -29.28 -16.06 -1.41
C GLY A 462 -30.34 -15.51 -2.36
N LYS A 463 -31.18 -16.38 -2.96
CA LYS A 463 -32.14 -16.01 -4.00
C LYS A 463 -33.09 -14.91 -3.54
N GLU A 464 -33.78 -15.11 -2.40
CA GLU A 464 -34.75 -14.15 -1.84
C GLU A 464 -34.10 -12.79 -1.52
N VAL A 465 -32.82 -12.81 -1.11
CA VAL A 465 -32.05 -11.57 -0.84
C VAL A 465 -31.93 -10.73 -2.10
N VAL A 466 -31.65 -11.37 -3.24
CA VAL A 466 -31.44 -10.70 -4.51
C VAL A 466 -32.78 -10.30 -5.16
N GLU A 467 -33.79 -11.17 -5.11
CA GLU A 467 -35.14 -10.88 -5.61
C GLU A 467 -35.78 -9.68 -4.90
N GLY A 468 -35.52 -9.52 -3.60
CA GLY A 468 -36.01 -8.39 -2.82
C GLY A 468 -35.26 -7.06 -3.05
N LYS A 469 -34.24 -7.02 -3.95
CA LYS A 469 -33.50 -5.79 -4.26
C LYS A 469 -34.00 -5.18 -5.57
N PRO A 470 -34.10 -3.83 -5.66
CA PRO A 470 -34.43 -3.17 -6.91
C PRO A 470 -33.36 -3.46 -7.96
N GLY A 471 -33.76 -3.98 -9.13
CA GLY A 471 -32.82 -4.39 -10.19
C GLY A 471 -32.18 -5.76 -9.97
N GLN A 472 -32.50 -6.47 -8.90
CA GLN A 472 -32.06 -7.86 -8.63
C GLN A 472 -30.54 -8.06 -8.80
N LEU A 473 -30.09 -8.82 -9.80
CA LEU A 473 -28.66 -9.05 -10.07
C LEU A 473 -27.88 -7.76 -10.36
N ASP A 474 -28.54 -6.73 -10.86
CA ASP A 474 -27.92 -5.46 -11.20
C ASP A 474 -27.95 -4.44 -10.06
N PHE A 475 -28.46 -4.86 -8.86
CA PHE A 475 -28.39 -4.04 -7.66
C PHE A 475 -26.96 -3.69 -7.30
N MET A 476 -26.69 -2.38 -7.10
CA MET A 476 -25.36 -1.87 -6.80
C MET A 476 -24.99 -2.05 -5.34
N LEU A 477 -23.90 -2.73 -5.10
CA LEU A 477 -23.27 -2.89 -3.79
C LEU A 477 -22.32 -1.73 -3.49
N GLU A 478 -22.38 -1.24 -2.27
CA GLU A 478 -21.38 -0.30 -1.74
C GLU A 478 -20.08 -1.03 -1.40
N GLN A 479 -19.02 -0.27 -1.16
CA GLN A 479 -17.73 -0.81 -0.75
C GLN A 479 -17.87 -1.72 0.48
N ASN A 480 -17.33 -2.94 0.40
CA ASN A 480 -17.48 -4.00 1.40
C ASN A 480 -18.95 -4.40 1.65
N GLY A 481 -19.87 -4.15 0.71
CA GLY A 481 -21.27 -4.49 0.83
C GLY A 481 -21.96 -3.82 2.03
N LYS A 482 -21.60 -2.57 2.38
CA LYS A 482 -22.14 -1.88 3.59
C LYS A 482 -23.66 -1.77 3.60
N ASN A 483 -24.29 -1.82 2.45
CA ASN A 483 -25.75 -1.81 2.26
C ASN A 483 -26.41 -3.18 2.37
N LEU A 484 -25.69 -4.21 2.89
CA LEU A 484 -26.19 -5.56 3.15
C LEU A 484 -25.93 -5.94 4.61
N SER A 485 -26.81 -6.82 5.16
CA SER A 485 -26.57 -7.45 6.46
C SER A 485 -25.43 -8.49 6.38
N GLY A 486 -24.87 -8.89 7.54
CA GLY A 486 -23.79 -9.88 7.60
C GLY A 486 -24.16 -11.22 6.92
N GLY A 487 -25.33 -11.76 7.23
CA GLY A 487 -25.83 -13.00 6.61
C GLY A 487 -26.09 -12.87 5.11
N GLN A 488 -26.57 -11.70 4.63
CA GLN A 488 -26.74 -11.42 3.20
C GLN A 488 -25.40 -11.42 2.47
N LYS A 489 -24.37 -10.75 3.02
CA LYS A 489 -23.00 -10.76 2.48
C LYS A 489 -22.45 -12.17 2.38
N GLN A 490 -22.63 -12.96 3.44
CA GLN A 490 -22.12 -14.32 3.50
C GLN A 490 -22.75 -15.20 2.43
N ARG A 491 -24.09 -15.15 2.27
CA ARG A 491 -24.81 -15.89 1.23
C ARG A 491 -24.34 -15.53 -0.18
N LEU A 492 -24.10 -14.25 -0.47
CA LEU A 492 -23.55 -13.82 -1.76
C LEU A 492 -22.11 -14.31 -1.97
N THR A 493 -21.30 -14.33 -0.91
CA THR A 493 -19.91 -14.83 -1.00
C THR A 493 -19.89 -16.34 -1.24
N ILE A 494 -20.81 -17.10 -0.62
CA ILE A 494 -21.01 -18.54 -0.88
C ILE A 494 -21.47 -18.75 -2.33
N ALA A 495 -22.47 -18.00 -2.80
CA ALA A 495 -22.95 -18.07 -4.18
C ALA A 495 -21.82 -17.82 -5.17
N ARG A 496 -20.96 -16.80 -4.95
CA ARG A 496 -19.80 -16.52 -5.78
C ARG A 496 -18.84 -17.71 -5.89
N ALA A 497 -18.59 -18.42 -4.78
CA ALA A 497 -17.74 -19.61 -4.80
C ALA A 497 -18.40 -20.77 -5.58
N LEU A 498 -19.73 -20.90 -5.51
CA LEU A 498 -20.51 -21.96 -6.19
C LEU A 498 -20.65 -21.71 -7.69
N VAL A 499 -20.70 -20.45 -8.16
CA VAL A 499 -20.72 -20.11 -9.60
C VAL A 499 -19.56 -20.75 -10.35
N LYS A 500 -18.44 -20.93 -9.68
CA LYS A 500 -17.24 -21.56 -10.20
C LYS A 500 -17.40 -23.06 -10.48
N LYS A 501 -18.37 -23.73 -9.86
CA LYS A 501 -18.55 -25.19 -9.85
C LYS A 501 -17.26 -25.93 -9.43
N PRO A 502 -16.70 -25.63 -8.24
CA PRO A 502 -15.39 -26.14 -7.84
C PRO A 502 -15.43 -27.63 -7.51
N GLU A 503 -14.26 -28.31 -7.64
CA GLU A 503 -14.07 -29.68 -7.16
C GLU A 503 -13.94 -29.75 -5.63
N ILE A 504 -13.33 -28.71 -5.05
CA ILE A 504 -13.17 -28.54 -3.60
C ILE A 504 -13.79 -27.21 -3.19
N LEU A 505 -14.69 -27.27 -2.22
CA LEU A 505 -15.33 -26.10 -1.62
C LEU A 505 -14.87 -25.94 -0.18
N ILE A 506 -14.29 -24.79 0.14
CA ILE A 506 -13.87 -24.45 1.50
C ILE A 506 -14.78 -23.38 2.05
N LEU A 507 -15.43 -23.69 3.18
CA LEU A 507 -16.32 -22.80 3.91
C LEU A 507 -15.68 -22.49 5.27
N ASP A 508 -14.91 -21.40 5.38
CA ASP A 508 -14.21 -21.04 6.61
C ASP A 508 -15.11 -20.21 7.51
N ASP A 509 -15.62 -20.83 8.57
CA ASP A 509 -16.56 -20.28 9.57
C ASP A 509 -17.73 -19.48 8.96
N SER A 510 -18.13 -19.87 7.75
CA SER A 510 -19.14 -19.18 6.96
C SER A 510 -20.55 -19.29 7.55
N ALA A 511 -20.79 -20.28 8.40
CA ALA A 511 -22.06 -20.50 9.11
C ALA A 511 -22.26 -19.55 10.30
N SER A 512 -21.21 -18.91 10.82
CA SER A 512 -21.30 -18.04 12.01
C SER A 512 -22.22 -16.83 11.82
N ALA A 513 -22.32 -16.32 10.59
CA ALA A 513 -23.18 -15.20 10.22
C ALA A 513 -24.60 -15.62 9.77
N LEU A 514 -24.87 -16.92 9.68
CA LEU A 514 -26.16 -17.47 9.28
C LEU A 514 -26.95 -17.92 10.50
N ASP A 515 -28.27 -17.84 10.42
CA ASP A 515 -29.16 -18.50 11.37
C ASP A 515 -29.17 -20.03 11.16
N PHE A 516 -29.62 -20.78 12.16
CA PHE A 516 -29.57 -22.24 12.14
C PHE A 516 -30.36 -22.85 10.99
N ALA A 517 -31.53 -22.26 10.64
CA ALA A 517 -32.37 -22.75 9.57
C ALA A 517 -31.73 -22.59 8.20
N THR A 518 -31.16 -21.41 7.95
CA THR A 518 -30.43 -21.10 6.70
C THR A 518 -29.16 -21.96 6.57
N ASP A 519 -28.40 -22.20 7.65
CA ASP A 519 -27.22 -23.09 7.63
C ASP A 519 -27.61 -24.54 7.31
N ALA A 520 -28.69 -25.06 7.93
CA ALA A 520 -29.21 -26.40 7.65
C ALA A 520 -29.69 -26.54 6.20
N ALA A 521 -30.41 -25.53 5.68
CA ALA A 521 -30.90 -25.50 4.30
C ALA A 521 -29.72 -25.44 3.30
N LEU A 522 -28.70 -24.65 3.58
CA LEU A 522 -27.47 -24.55 2.77
C LEU A 522 -26.79 -25.94 2.66
N ARG A 523 -26.54 -26.59 3.79
CA ARG A 523 -25.92 -27.93 3.81
C ARG A 523 -26.74 -28.96 3.02
N LYS A 524 -28.06 -28.94 3.18
CA LYS A 524 -28.97 -29.82 2.41
C LYS A 524 -28.89 -29.54 0.91
N SER A 525 -28.74 -28.27 0.51
CA SER A 525 -28.58 -27.86 -0.89
C SER A 525 -27.23 -28.27 -1.46
N LEU A 526 -26.16 -28.15 -0.67
CA LEU A 526 -24.81 -28.59 -1.07
C LEU A 526 -24.74 -30.09 -1.34
N ASN A 527 -25.41 -30.91 -0.51
CA ASN A 527 -25.49 -32.37 -0.69
C ASN A 527 -26.33 -32.80 -1.92
N ARG A 528 -27.05 -31.88 -2.56
CA ARG A 528 -27.89 -32.10 -3.76
C ARG A 528 -27.32 -31.53 -5.03
N LEU A 529 -26.06 -31.07 -5.00
CA LEU A 529 -25.42 -30.55 -6.19
C LEU A 529 -25.29 -31.63 -7.27
N ASP A 530 -25.46 -31.24 -8.52
CA ASP A 530 -25.38 -32.11 -9.70
C ASP A 530 -23.96 -32.58 -10.02
N TRP A 531 -22.96 -32.01 -9.34
CA TRP A 531 -21.54 -32.39 -9.45
C TRP A 531 -20.98 -32.80 -8.09
N LYS A 532 -20.00 -33.70 -8.10
CA LYS A 532 -19.30 -34.13 -6.89
C LYS A 532 -18.37 -33.01 -6.40
N VAL A 533 -18.66 -32.46 -5.24
CA VAL A 533 -17.81 -31.47 -4.57
C VAL A 533 -17.31 -32.04 -3.25
N THR A 534 -16.02 -31.93 -3.00
CA THR A 534 -15.43 -32.22 -1.68
C THR A 534 -15.52 -30.96 -0.84
N THR A 535 -16.25 -31.00 0.27
CA THR A 535 -16.55 -29.79 1.06
C THR A 535 -15.78 -29.80 2.38
N PHE A 536 -14.97 -28.76 2.63
CA PHE A 536 -14.35 -28.51 3.93
C PHE A 536 -15.16 -27.43 4.66
N LEU A 537 -15.77 -27.83 5.75
CA LEU A 537 -16.62 -26.98 6.60
C LEU A 537 -15.91 -26.69 7.92
N VAL A 538 -15.31 -25.52 8.04
CA VAL A 538 -14.76 -25.03 9.30
C VAL A 538 -15.90 -24.42 10.13
N SER A 539 -16.10 -24.89 11.34
CA SER A 539 -17.13 -24.34 12.21
C SER A 539 -16.74 -24.46 13.69
N GLN A 540 -17.21 -23.50 14.48
CA GLN A 540 -17.19 -23.60 15.94
C GLN A 540 -18.45 -24.26 16.48
N ARG A 541 -19.49 -24.41 15.62
CA ARG A 541 -20.78 -25.05 15.99
C ARG A 541 -20.72 -26.54 15.69
N SER A 542 -20.83 -27.38 16.72
CA SER A 542 -20.88 -28.83 16.57
C SER A 542 -22.03 -29.28 15.69
N SER A 543 -23.20 -28.60 15.79
CA SER A 543 -24.39 -28.90 14.97
C SER A 543 -24.14 -28.75 13.46
N SER A 544 -23.25 -27.90 13.05
CA SER A 544 -22.93 -27.69 11.63
C SER A 544 -22.12 -28.84 11.03
N ILE A 545 -21.31 -29.53 11.82
CA ILE A 545 -20.37 -30.56 11.34
C ILE A 545 -20.80 -31.99 11.74
N GLN A 546 -21.80 -32.14 12.58
CA GLN A 546 -22.22 -33.43 13.12
C GLN A 546 -22.57 -34.49 12.06
N GLN A 547 -23.02 -34.04 10.88
CA GLN A 547 -23.38 -34.90 9.75
C GLN A 547 -22.26 -35.05 8.72
N ALA A 548 -21.06 -34.55 9.01
CA ALA A 548 -19.91 -34.67 8.11
C ALA A 548 -19.43 -36.13 8.05
N ASP A 549 -18.95 -36.55 6.87
CA ASP A 549 -18.42 -37.89 6.65
C ASP A 549 -17.11 -38.13 7.44
N LEU A 550 -16.35 -37.04 7.63
CA LEU A 550 -15.13 -37.04 8.41
C LEU A 550 -15.08 -35.73 9.23
N ILE A 551 -14.78 -35.84 10.50
CA ILE A 551 -14.55 -34.71 11.38
C ILE A 551 -13.08 -34.70 11.81
N LEU A 552 -12.41 -33.55 11.63
CA LEU A 552 -11.05 -33.28 12.10
C LEU A 552 -11.13 -32.37 13.34
N VAL A 553 -10.61 -32.87 14.45
CA VAL A 553 -10.59 -32.12 15.72
C VAL A 553 -9.18 -31.57 15.91
N LEU A 554 -9.05 -30.23 15.87
CA LEU A 554 -7.77 -29.55 16.06
C LEU A 554 -7.69 -28.98 17.49
N ASP A 555 -6.56 -29.25 18.13
CA ASP A 555 -6.21 -28.66 19.41
C ASP A 555 -4.74 -28.19 19.40
N ASN A 556 -4.51 -26.91 19.74
CA ASN A 556 -3.16 -26.31 19.80
C ASN A 556 -2.27 -26.64 18.59
N GLY A 557 -2.83 -26.60 17.37
CA GLY A 557 -2.10 -26.86 16.15
C GLY A 557 -1.83 -28.34 15.83
N THR A 558 -2.39 -29.26 16.61
CA THR A 558 -2.27 -30.73 16.39
C THR A 558 -3.63 -31.34 16.10
N LEU A 559 -3.62 -32.53 15.45
CA LEU A 559 -4.84 -33.28 15.19
C LEU A 559 -5.17 -34.16 16.42
N ALA A 560 -6.06 -33.68 17.28
CA ALA A 560 -6.48 -34.39 18.50
C ALA A 560 -7.37 -35.61 18.21
N GLY A 561 -8.11 -35.60 17.09
CA GLY A 561 -8.95 -36.73 16.69
C GLY A 561 -9.45 -36.60 15.25
N LYS A 562 -9.70 -37.73 14.61
CA LYS A 562 -10.33 -37.81 13.28
C LYS A 562 -11.31 -38.99 13.24
N GLY A 563 -12.47 -38.79 12.63
CA GLY A 563 -13.52 -39.85 12.51
C GLY A 563 -14.90 -39.25 12.34
N THR A 564 -15.90 -40.07 12.39
CA THR A 564 -17.32 -39.66 12.41
C THR A 564 -17.71 -39.09 13.77
N HIS A 565 -18.85 -38.40 13.85
CA HIS A 565 -19.40 -37.90 15.10
C HIS A 565 -19.51 -38.98 16.20
N ALA A 566 -20.06 -40.15 15.84
CA ALA A 566 -20.22 -41.25 16.78
C ALA A 566 -18.91 -41.86 17.27
N GLU A 567 -17.89 -41.95 16.40
CA GLU A 567 -16.56 -42.42 16.76
C GLU A 567 -15.87 -41.42 17.70
N LEU A 568 -15.88 -40.12 17.35
CA LEU A 568 -15.24 -39.08 18.14
C LEU A 568 -15.84 -38.89 19.52
N LEU A 569 -17.15 -39.09 19.68
CA LEU A 569 -17.75 -39.11 21.00
C LEU A 569 -17.21 -40.23 21.89
N ARG A 570 -16.70 -41.33 21.31
CA ARG A 570 -16.10 -42.44 22.05
C ARG A 570 -14.63 -42.27 22.28
N THR A 571 -13.87 -41.73 21.29
CA THR A 571 -12.39 -41.79 21.23
C THR A 571 -11.70 -40.47 21.51
N CYS A 572 -12.39 -39.30 21.43
CA CYS A 572 -11.72 -37.99 21.51
C CYS A 572 -12.32 -37.14 22.64
N ASP A 573 -11.50 -36.92 23.68
CA ASP A 573 -11.92 -36.12 24.85
C ASP A 573 -12.17 -34.67 24.47
N THR A 574 -11.28 -34.04 23.66
CA THR A 574 -11.44 -32.68 23.17
C THR A 574 -12.75 -32.49 22.40
N TYR A 575 -13.12 -33.48 21.57
CA TYR A 575 -14.40 -33.42 20.86
C TYR A 575 -15.60 -33.50 21.81
N ARG A 576 -15.56 -34.37 22.81
CA ARG A 576 -16.58 -34.48 23.84
C ARG A 576 -16.77 -33.20 24.63
N GLU A 577 -15.68 -32.58 25.02
CA GLU A 577 -15.73 -31.30 25.74
C GLU A 577 -16.39 -30.22 24.90
N ILE A 578 -15.99 -30.05 23.64
CA ILE A 578 -16.56 -29.07 22.72
C ILE A 578 -18.07 -29.39 22.50
N TYR A 579 -18.40 -30.63 22.25
CA TYR A 579 -19.78 -31.05 21.97
C TYR A 579 -20.71 -30.83 23.18
N PHE A 580 -20.34 -31.34 24.34
CA PHE A 580 -21.14 -31.20 25.54
C PHE A 580 -21.17 -29.79 26.15
N SER A 581 -20.25 -28.96 25.79
CA SER A 581 -20.35 -27.52 26.12
C SER A 581 -21.51 -26.84 25.38
N GLN A 582 -21.82 -27.32 24.17
CA GLN A 582 -22.92 -26.81 23.36
C GLN A 582 -24.26 -27.57 23.60
N PHE A 583 -24.20 -28.83 24.02
CA PHE A 583 -25.32 -29.71 24.29
C PHE A 583 -25.25 -30.35 25.69
N PRO A 584 -25.39 -29.56 26.77
CA PRO A 584 -25.25 -30.07 28.15
C PRO A 584 -26.23 -31.19 28.49
N GLU A 585 -27.44 -31.14 27.92
CA GLU A 585 -28.49 -32.14 28.17
C GLU A 585 -28.12 -33.53 27.66
N GLU A 586 -27.35 -33.61 26.58
CA GLU A 586 -26.92 -34.90 26.01
C GLU A 586 -25.80 -35.54 26.83
N ARG A 587 -25.03 -34.76 27.60
CA ARG A 587 -23.99 -35.26 28.49
C ARG A 587 -24.53 -36.25 29.53
N ALA A 588 -25.70 -35.93 30.12
CA ALA A 588 -26.32 -36.79 31.10
C ALA A 588 -26.83 -38.13 30.47
N ARG A 589 -27.39 -38.07 29.27
CA ARG A 589 -27.81 -39.25 28.52
C ARG A 589 -26.63 -40.13 28.11
N TYR A 590 -25.52 -39.52 27.65
CA TYR A 590 -24.31 -40.25 27.25
C TYR A 590 -23.67 -40.98 28.45
N SER A 591 -23.56 -40.34 29.61
CA SER A 591 -23.02 -40.95 30.82
C SER A 591 -23.90 -42.11 31.34
N SER A 592 -25.22 -42.05 31.21
CA SER A 592 -26.12 -43.14 31.60
C SER A 592 -26.03 -44.36 30.67
N VAL A 593 -25.81 -44.12 29.35
CA VAL A 593 -25.64 -45.20 28.36
C VAL A 593 -24.27 -45.87 28.48
N SER A 594 -23.22 -45.10 28.75
CA SER A 594 -21.87 -45.67 28.99
C SER A 594 -21.82 -46.51 30.27
N ALA A 595 -22.47 -46.05 31.34
CA ALA A 595 -22.56 -46.83 32.57
C ALA A 595 -23.38 -48.13 32.40
N GLY A 596 -24.44 -48.09 31.57
CA GLY A 596 -25.25 -49.28 31.25
C GLY A 596 -24.52 -50.32 30.35
N ASN A 597 -23.61 -49.88 29.50
CA ASN A 597 -22.77 -50.78 28.69
C ASN A 597 -21.63 -51.43 29.48
N ILE A 598 -21.04 -50.69 30.43
CA ILE A 598 -20.00 -51.24 31.33
C ILE A 598 -20.61 -52.32 32.25
N MET A 599 -21.85 -52.15 32.70
CA MET A 599 -22.52 -53.18 33.47
C MET A 599 -22.91 -54.44 32.66
N LYS A 600 -23.02 -54.36 31.32
CA LYS A 600 -23.25 -55.53 30.46
C LYS A 600 -21.97 -56.29 30.12
N GLU A 601 -20.81 -55.66 30.11
CA GLU A 601 -19.51 -56.33 29.88
C GLU A 601 -18.94 -56.94 31.16
N VAL A 602 -19.39 -56.52 32.34
CA VAL A 602 -18.96 -57.12 33.64
C VAL A 602 -19.85 -58.31 34.08
N THR A 603 -20.92 -58.58 33.32
CA THR A 603 -21.88 -59.68 33.62
C THR A 603 -21.86 -60.81 32.57
N VAL A 604 -20.78 -61.02 31.85
CA VAL A 604 -20.55 -62.22 31.00
C VAL A 604 -19.31 -62.94 31.44
#